data_18cd8e3e2b66471c539889381773ae28
#
_entry.id   18cd8e3e2b66471c539889381773ae28
#
_cell.length_a   1.000
_cell.length_b   1.000
_cell.length_c   1.000
_cell.angle_alpha   90.00
_cell.angle_beta   90.00
_cell.angle_gamma   90.00
#
_symmetry.space_group_name_H-M   'P 1'
#
loop_
_entity.id
_entity.type
_entity.pdbx_description
1 polymer ?
#
loop_
_entity_poly.entity_id
_entity_poly.type
_entity_poly.pdbx_seq_one_letter_code
_entity_poly.pdbx_strand_id
1 'polypeptide(L)'
;FTVAPNKNSLYGSQMPSRYAAAQTRSIERLKQQMAQQNVHYIDLYETLSGTGEQLYYRLDSHWNMQGAQLAAQTLLKELKGTAPDFDAHKTGQTTPHTGDLYEMVYPSGKETEADAAYDFDYTYDEKFRSADDITIHTENSGEEESIFVYRDSFGINLHPFLAQSYGKACFSRSMPYRLSAVTAEQPDVLLVEIVERNLNWLLERAPELPAPERQNIKAADSGKTVAASENDGNLEGYFCLSGDLGQQAVDDESPVYLLTGDAVYEASPCGDGAQPFTAYLPEEARGQEFCVAFMSGGEMISCALTD
;
A
#
# COMPACT_ATOMS: atom_id res chain seq x y z
N PHE A 1 -7.79 1.65 -4.69
CA PHE A 1 -6.81 0.69 -4.17
C PHE A 1 -6.67 -0.49 -5.13
N THR A 2 -5.46 -0.98 -5.36
CA THR A 2 -5.19 -2.16 -6.19
C THR A 2 -4.06 -3.01 -5.61
N VAL A 3 -4.09 -4.30 -5.91
CA VAL A 3 -3.05 -5.26 -5.52
C VAL A 3 -2.45 -5.89 -6.77
N ALA A 4 -1.14 -5.71 -6.96
CA ALA A 4 -0.40 -6.44 -7.98
C ALA A 4 -0.28 -7.91 -7.56
N PRO A 5 -0.76 -8.88 -8.35
CA PRO A 5 -0.69 -10.29 -7.98
C PRO A 5 0.75 -10.78 -7.88
N ASN A 6 1.01 -11.70 -6.96
CA ASN A 6 2.28 -12.42 -6.98
C ASN A 6 2.41 -13.30 -8.23
N LYS A 7 3.62 -13.42 -8.74
CA LYS A 7 3.91 -14.30 -9.87
C LYS A 7 3.43 -15.75 -9.64
N ASN A 8 3.68 -16.29 -8.44
CA ASN A 8 3.21 -17.63 -8.08
C ASN A 8 1.70 -17.75 -7.90
N SER A 9 1.00 -16.64 -7.63
CA SER A 9 -0.47 -16.63 -7.60
C SER A 9 -1.08 -16.77 -8.99
N LEU A 10 -0.42 -16.21 -10.01
CA LEU A 10 -0.86 -16.31 -11.42
C LEU A 10 -0.38 -17.64 -12.06
N TYR A 11 0.85 -18.04 -11.81
CA TYR A 11 1.48 -19.21 -12.42
C TYR A 11 1.58 -20.39 -11.45
N GLY A 12 0.58 -20.58 -10.59
CA GLY A 12 0.56 -21.62 -9.56
C GLY A 12 0.74 -23.04 -10.10
N SER A 13 0.29 -23.33 -11.33
CA SER A 13 0.47 -24.61 -12.00
C SER A 13 1.95 -24.93 -12.35
N GLN A 14 2.81 -23.92 -12.39
CA GLN A 14 4.25 -24.06 -12.64
C GLN A 14 5.06 -24.24 -11.34
N MET A 15 4.42 -24.10 -10.18
CA MET A 15 5.07 -24.30 -8.89
C MET A 15 5.34 -25.79 -8.63
N PRO A 16 6.48 -26.14 -7.99
CA PRO A 16 6.72 -27.51 -7.55
C PRO A 16 5.58 -28.02 -6.66
N SER A 17 5.15 -29.27 -6.86
CA SER A 17 4.00 -29.89 -6.16
C SER A 17 4.09 -29.90 -4.62
N ARG A 18 5.30 -29.72 -4.06
CA ARG A 18 5.52 -29.60 -2.61
C ARG A 18 5.02 -28.27 -2.03
N TYR A 19 4.74 -27.27 -2.86
CA TYR A 19 4.19 -25.97 -2.45
C TYR A 19 2.71 -25.94 -2.82
N ALA A 20 1.88 -26.36 -1.89
CA ALA A 20 0.43 -26.23 -2.05
C ALA A 20 0.01 -24.77 -1.91
N ALA A 21 -0.88 -24.32 -2.78
CA ALA A 21 -1.53 -23.03 -2.59
C ALA A 21 -2.40 -23.05 -1.32
N ALA A 22 -2.47 -21.92 -0.62
CA ALA A 22 -3.42 -21.75 0.47
C ALA A 22 -4.86 -21.88 -0.06
N GLN A 23 -5.76 -22.46 0.73
CA GLN A 23 -7.18 -22.57 0.37
C GLN A 23 -7.83 -21.19 0.18
N THR A 24 -7.45 -20.23 1.02
CA THR A 24 -7.88 -18.83 0.92
C THR A 24 -6.65 -17.94 1.00
N ARG A 25 -6.42 -17.13 -0.03
CA ARG A 25 -5.34 -16.14 -0.05
C ARG A 25 -5.71 -14.94 0.83
N SER A 26 -4.71 -14.25 1.37
CA SER A 26 -4.92 -13.04 2.18
C SER A 26 -5.69 -11.96 1.41
N ILE A 27 -5.43 -11.83 0.11
CA ILE A 27 -6.15 -10.88 -0.75
C ILE A 27 -7.66 -11.14 -0.81
N GLU A 28 -8.12 -12.39 -0.76
CA GLU A 28 -9.55 -12.70 -0.82
C GLU A 28 -10.29 -12.21 0.44
N ARG A 29 -9.64 -12.31 1.60
CA ARG A 29 -10.16 -11.74 2.85
C ARG A 29 -10.16 -10.21 2.82
N LEU A 30 -9.06 -9.62 2.33
CA LEU A 30 -8.94 -8.17 2.20
C LEU A 30 -10.03 -7.60 1.25
N LYS A 31 -10.31 -8.25 0.11
CA LYS A 31 -11.38 -7.84 -0.80
C LYS A 31 -12.75 -7.78 -0.11
N GLN A 32 -13.07 -8.77 0.72
CA GLN A 32 -14.32 -8.78 1.46
C GLN A 32 -14.43 -7.61 2.44
N GLN A 33 -13.36 -7.31 3.16
CA GLN A 33 -13.31 -6.17 4.09
C GLN A 33 -13.38 -4.83 3.36
N MET A 34 -12.64 -4.66 2.26
CA MET A 34 -12.70 -3.45 1.44
C MET A 34 -14.10 -3.19 0.88
N ALA A 35 -14.81 -4.23 0.44
CA ALA A 35 -16.18 -4.11 -0.04
C ALA A 35 -17.13 -3.64 1.08
N GLN A 36 -16.97 -4.13 2.32
CA GLN A 36 -17.76 -3.71 3.47
C GLN A 36 -17.51 -2.24 3.86
N GLN A 37 -16.29 -1.75 3.64
CA GLN A 37 -15.89 -0.38 3.92
C GLN A 37 -16.05 0.58 2.73
N ASN A 38 -16.68 0.13 1.63
CA ASN A 38 -16.84 0.90 0.39
C ASN A 38 -15.51 1.42 -0.19
N VAL A 39 -14.41 0.69 -0.02
CA VAL A 39 -13.14 1.02 -0.66
C VAL A 39 -13.22 0.63 -2.13
N HIS A 40 -12.94 1.58 -3.02
CA HIS A 40 -12.87 1.30 -4.46
C HIS A 40 -11.63 0.43 -4.74
N TYR A 41 -11.86 -0.87 -4.94
CA TYR A 41 -10.84 -1.85 -5.26
C TYR A 41 -10.88 -2.23 -6.74
N ILE A 42 -9.75 -2.12 -7.44
CA ILE A 42 -9.60 -2.53 -8.83
C ILE A 42 -8.83 -3.85 -8.85
N ASP A 43 -9.47 -4.91 -9.34
CA ASP A 43 -8.90 -6.27 -9.35
C ASP A 43 -8.05 -6.54 -10.59
N LEU A 44 -6.75 -6.59 -10.40
CA LEU A 44 -5.80 -6.92 -11.47
C LEU A 44 -5.62 -8.45 -11.66
N TYR A 45 -5.96 -9.27 -10.66
CA TYR A 45 -5.75 -10.72 -10.77
C TYR A 45 -6.59 -11.34 -11.87
N GLU A 46 -7.85 -10.99 -11.95
CA GLU A 46 -8.76 -11.53 -12.96
C GLU A 46 -8.29 -11.19 -14.37
N THR A 47 -7.93 -9.93 -14.60
CA THR A 47 -7.41 -9.47 -15.89
C THR A 47 -6.12 -10.20 -16.29
N LEU A 48 -5.14 -10.27 -15.38
CA LEU A 48 -3.83 -10.83 -15.69
C LEU A 48 -3.85 -12.37 -15.81
N SER A 49 -4.74 -13.06 -15.09
CA SER A 49 -4.83 -14.52 -15.14
C SER A 49 -5.50 -15.07 -16.40
N GLY A 50 -6.29 -14.24 -17.09
CA GLY A 50 -7.15 -14.68 -18.20
C GLY A 50 -6.47 -14.74 -19.57
N THR A 51 -5.25 -14.21 -19.75
CA THR A 51 -4.66 -13.99 -21.08
C THR A 51 -3.97 -15.21 -21.67
N GLY A 52 -3.42 -16.09 -20.85
CA GLY A 52 -2.53 -17.17 -21.30
C GLY A 52 -1.15 -16.70 -21.78
N GLU A 53 -0.86 -15.39 -21.72
CA GLU A 53 0.40 -14.78 -22.11
C GLU A 53 1.41 -14.73 -20.98
N GLN A 54 2.70 -14.55 -21.32
CA GLN A 54 3.76 -14.36 -20.32
C GLN A 54 3.81 -12.88 -19.91
N LEU A 55 3.13 -12.54 -18.83
CA LEU A 55 3.01 -11.18 -18.32
C LEU A 55 4.03 -10.83 -17.22
N TYR A 56 4.83 -11.81 -16.79
CA TYR A 56 5.92 -11.67 -15.82
C TYR A 56 7.22 -12.15 -16.43
N TYR A 57 8.33 -11.52 -16.09
CA TYR A 57 9.64 -12.01 -16.47
C TYR A 57 9.86 -13.44 -15.95
N ARG A 58 10.63 -14.24 -16.63
CA ARG A 58 10.96 -15.61 -16.17
C ARG A 58 11.94 -15.60 -15.01
N LEU A 59 12.91 -14.70 -15.08
CA LEU A 59 14.05 -14.62 -14.17
C LEU A 59 13.87 -13.55 -13.07
N ASP A 60 12.68 -12.96 -12.97
CA ASP A 60 12.35 -11.89 -12.03
C ASP A 60 11.02 -12.16 -11.32
N SER A 61 10.79 -11.52 -10.19
CA SER A 61 9.54 -11.60 -9.44
C SER A 61 8.45 -10.66 -9.96
N HIS A 62 8.79 -9.68 -10.80
CA HIS A 62 7.90 -8.63 -11.28
C HIS A 62 7.22 -8.98 -12.61
N TRP A 63 6.15 -8.27 -12.92
CA TRP A 63 5.60 -8.23 -14.27
C TRP A 63 6.57 -7.58 -15.25
N ASN A 64 6.52 -8.01 -16.53
CA ASN A 64 7.20 -7.34 -17.62
C ASN A 64 6.39 -6.12 -18.10
N MET A 65 6.89 -5.37 -19.07
CA MET A 65 6.20 -4.19 -19.59
C MET A 65 4.83 -4.51 -20.20
N GLN A 66 4.64 -5.70 -20.76
CA GLN A 66 3.33 -6.13 -21.28
C GLN A 66 2.31 -6.37 -20.14
N GLY A 67 2.75 -6.99 -19.04
CA GLY A 67 1.92 -7.15 -17.84
C GLY A 67 1.57 -5.82 -17.20
N ALA A 68 2.54 -4.91 -17.10
CA ALA A 68 2.32 -3.56 -16.59
C ALA A 68 1.40 -2.72 -17.49
N GLN A 69 1.52 -2.86 -18.82
CA GLN A 69 0.59 -2.24 -19.78
C GLN A 69 -0.85 -2.69 -19.54
N LEU A 70 -1.07 -3.99 -19.44
CA LEU A 70 -2.41 -4.54 -19.21
C LEU A 70 -2.99 -4.12 -17.87
N ALA A 71 -2.15 -4.08 -16.82
CA ALA A 71 -2.54 -3.55 -15.52
C ALA A 71 -2.93 -2.06 -15.61
N ALA A 72 -2.10 -1.24 -16.27
CA ALA A 72 -2.40 0.19 -16.48
C ALA A 72 -3.71 0.40 -17.25
N GLN A 73 -3.94 -0.34 -18.33
CA GLN A 73 -5.19 -0.25 -19.11
C GLN A 73 -6.40 -0.60 -18.24
N THR A 74 -6.30 -1.60 -17.38
CA THR A 74 -7.37 -1.97 -16.44
C THR A 74 -7.64 -0.86 -15.45
N LEU A 75 -6.59 -0.30 -14.83
CA LEU A 75 -6.70 0.81 -13.88
C LEU A 75 -7.31 2.05 -14.54
N LEU A 76 -6.80 2.44 -15.70
CA LEU A 76 -7.27 3.65 -16.39
C LEU A 76 -8.70 3.52 -16.89
N LYS A 77 -9.13 2.33 -17.32
CA LYS A 77 -10.52 2.07 -17.65
C LYS A 77 -11.46 2.32 -16.48
N GLU A 78 -11.07 1.90 -15.26
CA GLU A 78 -11.87 2.12 -14.05
C GLU A 78 -11.78 3.57 -13.54
N LEU A 79 -10.61 4.21 -13.65
CA LEU A 79 -10.38 5.56 -13.12
C LEU A 79 -10.83 6.67 -14.06
N LYS A 80 -10.64 6.50 -15.38
CA LYS A 80 -10.94 7.50 -16.43
C LYS A 80 -12.08 7.08 -17.39
N GLY A 81 -12.63 5.88 -17.24
CA GLY A 81 -13.66 5.33 -18.11
C GLY A 81 -13.14 4.85 -19.47
N THR A 82 -11.86 4.97 -19.77
CA THR A 82 -11.24 4.57 -21.05
C THR A 82 -9.96 3.77 -20.82
N ALA A 83 -9.70 2.80 -21.69
CA ALA A 83 -8.43 2.08 -21.75
C ALA A 83 -7.59 2.62 -22.92
N PRO A 84 -6.49 3.34 -22.65
CA PRO A 84 -5.62 3.86 -23.70
C PRO A 84 -4.99 2.75 -24.55
N ASP A 85 -4.79 3.03 -25.85
CA ASP A 85 -4.00 2.18 -26.72
C ASP A 85 -2.52 2.52 -26.60
N PHE A 86 -1.82 1.83 -25.71
CA PHE A 86 -0.38 2.02 -25.54
C PHE A 86 0.46 1.33 -26.62
N ASP A 87 -0.12 0.49 -27.48
CA ASP A 87 0.62 -0.15 -28.57
C ASP A 87 1.13 0.87 -29.59
N ALA A 88 0.46 2.01 -29.72
CA ALA A 88 0.90 3.13 -30.52
C ALA A 88 2.26 3.73 -30.06
N HIS A 89 2.62 3.56 -28.79
CA HIS A 89 3.87 4.02 -28.22
C HIS A 89 5.00 2.97 -28.24
N LYS A 90 4.74 1.75 -28.72
CA LYS A 90 5.77 0.72 -28.87
C LYS A 90 6.78 1.11 -29.95
N THR A 91 8.06 1.11 -29.60
CA THR A 91 9.13 1.45 -30.57
C THR A 91 9.46 0.32 -31.54
N GLY A 92 8.96 -0.88 -31.29
CA GLY A 92 9.36 -2.09 -32.00
C GLY A 92 10.76 -2.61 -31.61
N GLN A 93 11.43 -1.95 -30.69
CA GLN A 93 12.69 -2.38 -30.11
C GLN A 93 12.47 -3.11 -28.79
N THR A 94 13.50 -3.79 -28.30
CA THR A 94 13.51 -4.41 -26.98
C THR A 94 14.67 -3.89 -26.14
N THR A 95 14.47 -3.83 -24.83
CA THR A 95 15.51 -3.54 -23.84
C THR A 95 15.90 -4.81 -23.11
N PRO A 96 17.18 -5.05 -22.81
CA PRO A 96 17.58 -6.16 -21.96
C PRO A 96 17.19 -5.89 -20.51
N HIS A 97 16.57 -6.86 -19.85
CA HIS A 97 16.23 -6.83 -18.43
C HIS A 97 16.96 -7.95 -17.70
N THR A 98 17.66 -7.63 -16.62
CA THR A 98 18.26 -8.61 -15.70
C THR A 98 17.30 -8.84 -14.54
N GLY A 99 16.91 -10.09 -14.31
CA GLY A 99 15.92 -10.40 -13.29
C GLY A 99 16.49 -10.45 -11.87
N ASP A 100 15.72 -9.98 -10.90
CA ASP A 100 16.06 -9.97 -9.47
C ASP A 100 16.34 -11.37 -8.91
N LEU A 101 15.53 -12.36 -9.28
CA LEU A 101 15.71 -13.76 -8.85
C LEU A 101 16.97 -14.38 -9.44
N TYR A 102 17.32 -14.01 -10.68
CA TYR A 102 18.53 -14.48 -11.31
C TYR A 102 19.78 -13.92 -10.62
N GLU A 103 19.79 -12.61 -10.34
CA GLU A 103 20.90 -11.97 -9.64
C GLU A 103 21.11 -12.50 -8.22
N MET A 104 20.03 -12.83 -7.50
CA MET A 104 20.12 -13.45 -6.17
C MET A 104 20.82 -14.80 -6.20
N VAL A 105 20.63 -15.60 -7.26
CA VAL A 105 21.21 -16.94 -7.38
C VAL A 105 22.57 -16.90 -8.08
N TYR A 106 22.73 -16.00 -9.05
CA TYR A 106 23.92 -15.86 -9.89
C TYR A 106 24.42 -14.41 -9.94
N PRO A 107 25.00 -13.87 -8.85
CA PRO A 107 25.38 -12.44 -8.76
C PRO A 107 26.36 -11.96 -9.85
N SER A 108 27.10 -12.87 -10.48
CA SER A 108 28.03 -12.58 -11.59
C SER A 108 27.48 -13.03 -12.95
N GLY A 109 26.26 -13.50 -12.99
CA GLY A 109 25.59 -13.92 -14.20
C GLY A 109 25.26 -12.75 -15.12
N LYS A 110 25.05 -13.04 -16.41
CA LYS A 110 24.79 -12.03 -17.44
C LYS A 110 23.57 -12.37 -18.29
N GLU A 111 22.73 -13.27 -17.82
CA GLU A 111 21.52 -13.63 -18.55
C GLU A 111 20.50 -12.50 -18.44
N THR A 112 19.91 -12.13 -19.56
CA THR A 112 18.87 -11.09 -19.65
C THR A 112 17.67 -11.62 -20.41
N GLU A 113 16.52 -11.02 -20.16
CA GLU A 113 15.30 -11.22 -20.95
C GLU A 113 15.03 -9.97 -21.79
N ALA A 114 14.49 -10.15 -22.98
CA ALA A 114 14.08 -9.04 -23.83
C ALA A 114 12.72 -8.51 -23.35
N ASP A 115 12.59 -7.20 -23.18
CA ASP A 115 11.34 -6.54 -22.83
C ASP A 115 10.96 -5.49 -23.85
N ALA A 116 9.66 -5.17 -23.96
CA ALA A 116 9.17 -4.19 -24.90
C ALA A 116 9.60 -2.77 -24.51
N ALA A 117 10.03 -1.97 -25.48
CA ALA A 117 10.38 -0.57 -25.27
C ALA A 117 9.25 0.34 -25.78
N TYR A 118 9.00 1.40 -25.02
CA TYR A 118 7.98 2.41 -25.29
C TYR A 118 8.63 3.79 -25.38
N ASP A 119 8.05 4.65 -26.22
CA ASP A 119 8.39 6.06 -26.31
C ASP A 119 7.14 6.85 -25.93
N PHE A 120 7.18 7.50 -24.77
CA PHE A 120 6.08 8.26 -24.18
C PHE A 120 6.36 9.76 -24.22
N ASP A 121 5.30 10.57 -24.18
CA ASP A 121 5.37 12.04 -24.36
C ASP A 121 5.58 12.81 -23.05
N TYR A 122 5.52 12.15 -21.88
CA TYR A 122 5.73 12.80 -20.59
C TYR A 122 7.20 13.11 -20.31
N THR A 123 7.45 14.02 -19.39
CA THR A 123 8.79 14.39 -18.92
C THR A 123 8.90 14.17 -17.40
N TYR A 124 10.10 13.86 -16.94
CA TYR A 124 10.42 13.83 -15.52
C TYR A 124 10.85 15.20 -15.02
N ASP A 125 10.70 15.45 -13.70
CA ASP A 125 11.29 16.62 -13.06
C ASP A 125 12.84 16.54 -13.01
N GLU A 126 13.47 17.64 -12.65
CA GLU A 126 14.96 17.73 -12.59
C GLU A 126 15.58 16.85 -11.50
N LYS A 127 14.80 16.33 -10.55
CA LYS A 127 15.27 15.49 -9.45
C LYS A 127 15.30 14.00 -9.81
N PHE A 128 14.66 13.62 -10.88
CA PHE A 128 14.60 12.22 -11.32
C PHE A 128 16.00 11.67 -11.63
N ARG A 129 16.32 10.51 -11.08
CA ARG A 129 17.56 9.77 -11.30
C ARG A 129 17.30 8.39 -11.87
N SER A 130 16.28 7.71 -11.35
CA SER A 130 15.90 6.36 -11.78
C SER A 130 14.45 6.04 -11.37
N ALA A 131 13.90 4.98 -11.93
CA ALA A 131 12.60 4.44 -11.54
C ALA A 131 12.56 3.90 -10.09
N ASP A 132 13.72 3.76 -9.44
CA ASP A 132 13.86 3.39 -8.02
C ASP A 132 13.77 4.55 -7.05
N ASP A 133 13.71 5.79 -7.52
CA ASP A 133 13.58 6.96 -6.66
C ASP A 133 12.34 6.82 -5.75
N ILE A 134 12.49 7.28 -4.51
CA ILE A 134 11.39 7.23 -3.51
C ILE A 134 10.19 8.03 -4.00
N THR A 135 10.45 9.19 -4.60
CA THR A 135 9.40 10.04 -5.17
C THR A 135 9.80 10.43 -6.60
N ILE A 136 8.87 10.25 -7.53
CA ILE A 136 9.02 10.60 -8.94
C ILE A 136 7.87 11.55 -9.30
N HIS A 137 8.19 12.66 -9.94
CA HIS A 137 7.20 13.57 -10.51
C HIS A 137 7.34 13.57 -12.04
N THR A 138 6.19 13.56 -12.71
CA THR A 138 6.12 13.65 -14.17
C THR A 138 5.07 14.67 -14.60
N GLU A 139 5.29 15.25 -15.78
CA GLU A 139 4.34 16.14 -16.45
C GLU A 139 4.12 15.72 -17.90
N ASN A 140 2.85 15.71 -18.33
CA ASN A 140 2.43 15.46 -19.70
C ASN A 140 1.48 16.58 -20.15
N SER A 141 1.93 17.44 -21.05
CA SER A 141 1.14 18.59 -21.52
C SER A 141 -0.08 18.22 -22.38
N GLY A 142 -0.22 16.97 -22.77
CA GLY A 142 -1.36 16.45 -23.52
C GLY A 142 -2.54 16.02 -22.65
N GLU A 143 -2.39 16.01 -21.33
CA GLU A 143 -3.38 15.55 -20.36
C GLU A 143 -3.66 16.64 -19.32
N GLU A 144 -4.82 16.60 -18.65
CA GLU A 144 -5.24 17.64 -17.70
C GLU A 144 -5.26 17.16 -16.24
N GLU A 145 -5.77 15.93 -16.01
CA GLU A 145 -5.94 15.38 -14.64
C GLU A 145 -4.61 15.03 -13.98
N SER A 146 -4.63 15.03 -12.66
CA SER A 146 -3.47 14.68 -11.83
C SER A 146 -3.70 13.41 -11.01
N ILE A 147 -2.62 12.65 -10.78
CA ILE A 147 -2.64 11.43 -9.97
C ILE A 147 -1.49 11.40 -8.96
N PHE A 148 -1.82 10.97 -7.74
CA PHE A 148 -0.82 10.56 -6.76
C PHE A 148 -0.89 9.04 -6.58
N VAL A 149 0.24 8.37 -6.71
CA VAL A 149 0.33 6.91 -6.61
C VAL A 149 1.28 6.52 -5.49
N TYR A 150 0.76 5.91 -4.42
CA TYR A 150 1.62 5.09 -3.57
C TYR A 150 1.88 3.77 -4.27
N ARG A 151 3.15 3.41 -4.38
CA ARG A 151 3.58 2.22 -5.11
C ARG A 151 4.67 1.46 -4.37
N ASP A 152 4.84 0.20 -4.69
CA ASP A 152 6.06 -0.52 -4.38
C ASP A 152 6.95 -0.73 -5.63
N SER A 153 7.75 -1.79 -5.68
CA SER A 153 8.62 -2.08 -6.82
C SER A 153 7.86 -2.47 -8.10
N PHE A 154 6.62 -2.95 -7.98
CA PHE A 154 5.77 -3.22 -9.14
C PHE A 154 5.41 -1.95 -9.91
N GLY A 155 5.30 -0.83 -9.20
CA GLY A 155 5.11 0.48 -9.80
C GLY A 155 6.25 0.93 -10.71
N ILE A 156 7.44 0.29 -10.71
CA ILE A 156 8.55 0.62 -11.62
C ILE A 156 8.12 0.47 -13.09
N ASN A 157 7.49 -0.62 -13.44
CA ASN A 157 7.00 -0.84 -14.82
C ASN A 157 5.61 -0.24 -15.06
N LEU A 158 4.85 0.05 -14.00
CA LEU A 158 3.50 0.63 -14.11
C LEU A 158 3.54 2.15 -14.32
N HIS A 159 4.47 2.86 -13.66
CA HIS A 159 4.46 4.33 -13.65
C HIS A 159 4.55 4.97 -15.05
N PRO A 160 5.29 4.44 -16.05
CA PRO A 160 5.36 5.08 -17.35
C PRO A 160 4.00 5.19 -18.05
N PHE A 161 3.18 4.16 -17.91
CA PHE A 161 1.83 4.14 -18.51
C PHE A 161 0.87 5.12 -17.81
N LEU A 162 0.97 5.22 -16.48
CA LEU A 162 0.17 6.20 -15.74
C LEU A 162 0.66 7.62 -16.01
N ALA A 163 1.98 7.86 -16.05
CA ALA A 163 2.56 9.16 -16.40
C ALA A 163 2.14 9.62 -17.79
N GLN A 164 2.02 8.70 -18.77
CA GLN A 164 1.51 9.02 -20.11
C GLN A 164 0.04 9.48 -20.08
N SER A 165 -0.74 9.06 -19.09
CA SER A 165 -2.20 9.22 -19.06
C SER A 165 -2.69 10.34 -18.14
N TYR A 166 -1.79 11.05 -17.46
CA TYR A 166 -2.12 12.14 -16.54
C TYR A 166 -1.23 13.36 -16.79
N GLY A 167 -1.82 14.56 -16.69
CA GLY A 167 -1.10 15.83 -16.87
C GLY A 167 -0.01 16.06 -15.84
N LYS A 168 -0.27 15.63 -14.59
CA LYS A 168 0.72 15.57 -13.51
C LYS A 168 0.62 14.25 -12.77
N ALA A 169 1.74 13.61 -12.51
CA ALA A 169 1.75 12.42 -11.70
C ALA A 169 2.88 12.46 -10.66
N CYS A 170 2.54 12.06 -9.42
CA CYS A 170 3.48 11.84 -8.35
C CYS A 170 3.44 10.35 -7.96
N PHE A 171 4.60 9.70 -8.00
CA PHE A 171 4.73 8.28 -7.61
C PHE A 171 5.62 8.20 -6.37
N SER A 172 5.09 7.68 -5.27
CA SER A 172 5.80 7.59 -3.99
C SER A 172 5.97 6.15 -3.53
N ARG A 173 7.19 5.78 -3.12
CA ARG A 173 7.52 4.50 -2.46
C ARG A 173 7.58 4.65 -0.94
N SER A 174 7.14 5.78 -0.38
CA SER A 174 7.17 5.94 1.07
C SER A 174 6.24 4.93 1.75
N MET A 175 6.77 4.28 2.76
CA MET A 175 6.04 3.40 3.66
C MET A 175 6.55 3.66 5.09
N PRO A 176 5.68 4.07 6.01
CA PRO A 176 4.22 4.22 5.91
C PRO A 176 3.75 5.29 4.92
N TYR A 177 2.47 5.20 4.52
CA TYR A 177 1.84 6.18 3.65
C TYR A 177 1.63 7.50 4.40
N ARG A 178 2.00 8.63 3.76
CA ARG A 178 1.95 9.98 4.36
C ARG A 178 0.84 10.81 3.74
N LEU A 179 -0.25 11.04 4.46
CA LEU A 179 -1.36 11.85 3.96
C LEU A 179 -0.94 13.30 3.66
N SER A 180 0.02 13.85 4.41
CA SER A 180 0.57 15.20 4.17
C SER A 180 1.13 15.37 2.75
N ALA A 181 1.76 14.35 2.19
CA ALA A 181 2.26 14.40 0.81
C ALA A 181 1.11 14.49 -0.21
N VAL A 182 0.05 13.72 -0.01
CA VAL A 182 -1.15 13.77 -0.86
C VAL A 182 -1.84 15.14 -0.74
N THR A 183 -1.95 15.67 0.49
CA THR A 183 -2.55 16.98 0.74
C THR A 183 -1.75 18.12 0.09
N ALA A 184 -0.42 18.00 0.04
CA ALA A 184 0.44 19.00 -0.62
C ALA A 184 0.28 19.00 -2.15
N GLU A 185 0.13 17.83 -2.76
CA GLU A 185 -0.02 17.69 -4.21
C GLU A 185 -1.45 17.97 -4.70
N GLN A 186 -2.46 17.79 -3.83
CA GLN A 186 -3.89 17.94 -4.14
C GLN A 186 -4.32 17.25 -5.45
N PRO A 187 -4.05 15.95 -5.62
CA PRO A 187 -4.34 15.23 -6.86
C PRO A 187 -5.84 15.02 -7.06
N ASP A 188 -6.26 14.91 -8.33
CA ASP A 188 -7.63 14.49 -8.68
C ASP A 188 -7.88 13.03 -8.32
N VAL A 189 -6.82 12.19 -8.40
CA VAL A 189 -6.89 10.77 -8.12
C VAL A 189 -5.78 10.36 -7.14
N LEU A 190 -6.15 9.62 -6.09
CA LEU A 190 -5.21 8.89 -5.24
C LEU A 190 -5.32 7.39 -5.51
N LEU A 191 -4.23 6.79 -5.97
CA LEU A 191 -4.10 5.34 -6.16
C LEU A 191 -3.09 4.76 -5.16
N VAL A 192 -3.47 3.69 -4.47
CA VAL A 192 -2.54 2.88 -3.69
C VAL A 192 -2.35 1.55 -4.41
N GLU A 193 -1.14 1.30 -4.87
CA GLU A 193 -0.71 0.03 -5.46
C GLU A 193 0.25 -0.67 -4.50
N ILE A 194 0.01 -1.95 -4.24
CA ILE A 194 0.87 -2.80 -3.41
C ILE A 194 0.86 -4.22 -3.95
N VAL A 195 2.02 -4.89 -3.97
CA VAL A 195 2.06 -6.29 -4.37
C VAL A 195 1.52 -7.23 -3.28
N GLU A 196 0.86 -8.30 -3.67
CA GLU A 196 0.18 -9.26 -2.78
C GLU A 196 1.07 -9.74 -1.61
N ARG A 197 2.37 -9.96 -1.85
CA ARG A 197 3.33 -10.40 -0.80
C ARG A 197 3.64 -9.34 0.25
N ASN A 198 3.37 -8.07 -0.05
CA ASN A 198 3.66 -6.94 0.84
C ASN A 198 2.41 -6.50 1.64
N LEU A 199 1.28 -7.19 1.52
CA LEU A 199 0.04 -6.81 2.21
C LEU A 199 0.19 -6.74 3.74
N ASN A 200 1.10 -7.54 4.31
CA ASN A 200 1.41 -7.48 5.74
C ASN A 200 1.99 -6.12 6.18
N TRP A 201 2.62 -5.36 5.28
CA TRP A 201 3.13 -4.02 5.60
C TRP A 201 2.02 -3.06 6.03
N LEU A 202 0.79 -3.26 5.54
CA LEU A 202 -0.37 -2.48 5.97
C LEU A 202 -0.71 -2.70 7.45
N LEU A 203 -0.32 -3.85 8.00
CA LEU A 203 -0.49 -4.19 9.42
C LEU A 203 0.72 -3.81 10.27
N GLU A 204 1.91 -3.80 9.66
CA GLU A 204 3.17 -3.49 10.37
C GLU A 204 3.42 -1.99 10.48
N ARG A 205 2.87 -1.19 9.57
CA ARG A 205 3.20 0.24 9.45
C ARG A 205 1.94 1.08 9.35
N ALA A 206 1.58 1.72 10.46
CA ALA A 206 0.45 2.63 10.50
C ALA A 206 0.65 3.79 9.51
N PRO A 207 -0.38 4.19 8.75
CA PRO A 207 -0.31 5.37 7.90
C PRO A 207 -0.11 6.63 8.75
N GLU A 208 0.71 7.57 8.26
CA GLU A 208 0.93 8.87 8.93
C GLU A 208 -0.25 9.81 8.61
N LEU A 209 -1.32 9.67 9.39
CA LEU A 209 -2.53 10.49 9.30
C LEU A 209 -3.12 10.72 10.69
N PRO A 210 -3.87 11.82 10.91
CA PRO A 210 -4.55 12.07 12.17
C PRO A 210 -5.45 10.90 12.56
N ALA A 211 -5.39 10.49 13.83
CA ALA A 211 -6.27 9.47 14.36
C ALA A 211 -7.73 9.98 14.31
N PRO A 212 -8.67 9.21 13.73
CA PRO A 212 -10.06 9.62 13.67
C PRO A 212 -10.67 9.81 15.06
N GLU A 213 -11.30 10.94 15.29
CA GLU A 213 -12.09 11.14 16.48
C GLU A 213 -13.38 10.31 16.43
N ARG A 214 -13.74 9.72 17.57
CA ARG A 214 -14.97 8.95 17.76
C ARG A 214 -15.78 9.50 18.90
N GLN A 215 -17.06 9.18 18.91
CA GLN A 215 -17.98 9.65 19.97
C GLN A 215 -18.71 8.46 20.59
N ASN A 216 -19.12 8.64 21.85
CA ASN A 216 -19.96 7.68 22.57
C ASN A 216 -19.32 6.32 22.85
N ILE A 217 -17.97 6.22 22.85
CA ILE A 217 -17.28 5.03 23.29
C ILE A 217 -17.21 5.03 24.83
N LYS A 218 -17.79 4.02 25.44
CA LYS A 218 -17.73 3.79 26.89
C LYS A 218 -17.07 2.46 27.15
N ALA A 219 -16.06 2.45 27.99
CA ALA A 219 -15.32 1.27 28.39
C ALA A 219 -15.35 1.10 29.90
N ALA A 220 -15.46 -0.14 30.35
CA ALA A 220 -15.32 -0.46 31.76
C ALA A 220 -13.83 -0.53 32.13
N ASP A 221 -13.44 0.11 33.24
CA ASP A 221 -12.06 0.03 33.72
C ASP A 221 -11.73 -1.42 34.14
N SER A 222 -10.71 -1.99 33.51
CA SER A 222 -10.23 -3.36 33.80
C SER A 222 -9.29 -3.41 35.00
N GLY A 223 -8.82 -2.27 35.52
CA GLY A 223 -7.76 -2.17 36.53
C GLY A 223 -6.38 -2.66 36.04
N LYS A 224 -6.19 -2.85 34.75
CA LYS A 224 -4.93 -3.28 34.13
C LYS A 224 -4.21 -2.11 33.47
N THR A 225 -2.93 -2.31 33.17
CA THR A 225 -2.09 -1.35 32.45
C THR A 225 -1.55 -1.95 31.15
N VAL A 226 -1.22 -1.07 30.22
CA VAL A 226 -0.58 -1.39 28.94
C VAL A 226 0.57 -0.40 28.72
N ALA A 227 1.74 -0.91 28.34
CA ALA A 227 2.88 -0.06 28.03
C ALA A 227 2.68 0.65 26.68
N ALA A 228 2.97 1.94 26.66
CA ALA A 228 2.93 2.75 25.47
C ALA A 228 4.04 3.80 25.52
N SER A 229 4.39 4.35 24.34
CA SER A 229 5.40 5.39 24.21
C SER A 229 4.92 6.54 23.34
N GLU A 230 5.30 7.76 23.69
CA GLU A 230 5.09 8.96 22.90
C GLU A 230 6.36 9.28 22.10
N ASN A 231 6.18 9.62 20.83
CA ASN A 231 7.25 10.04 19.93
C ASN A 231 6.79 11.28 19.13
N ASP A 232 7.76 12.09 18.64
CA ASP A 232 7.45 13.29 17.85
C ASP A 232 6.94 12.90 16.47
N GLY A 233 6.62 11.91 15.99
CA GLY A 233 6.06 11.59 14.67
C GLY A 233 6.56 12.48 13.52
N ASN A 234 6.14 12.18 12.30
CA ASN A 234 6.48 12.99 11.12
C ASN A 234 5.29 13.85 10.62
N LEU A 235 4.20 13.89 11.37
CA LEU A 235 3.00 14.64 11.02
C LEU A 235 2.97 15.96 11.78
N GLU A 236 3.08 17.08 11.07
CA GLU A 236 3.11 18.43 11.69
C GLU A 236 1.84 18.70 12.52
N GLY A 237 2.01 19.14 13.75
CA GLY A 237 0.92 19.40 14.72
C GLY A 237 0.40 18.15 15.44
N TYR A 238 1.06 17.00 15.26
CA TYR A 238 0.66 15.74 15.88
C TYR A 238 1.88 15.01 16.48
N PHE A 239 1.64 14.29 17.56
CA PHE A 239 2.60 13.32 18.09
C PHE A 239 2.10 11.89 17.85
N CYS A 240 2.99 10.94 17.90
CA CYS A 240 2.69 9.52 17.72
C CYS A 240 2.64 8.84 19.09
N LEU A 241 1.51 8.23 19.44
CA LEU A 241 1.35 7.34 20.59
C LEU A 241 1.25 5.92 20.09
N SER A 242 2.13 5.05 20.55
CA SER A 242 2.19 3.64 20.15
C SER A 242 2.37 2.72 21.35
N GLY A 243 1.80 1.51 21.27
CA GLY A 243 1.92 0.49 22.32
C GLY A 243 1.57 -0.89 21.80
N ASP A 244 1.59 -1.87 22.71
CA ASP A 244 1.25 -3.27 22.44
C ASP A 244 0.31 -3.79 23.52
N LEU A 245 -0.88 -4.25 23.14
CA LEU A 245 -1.82 -4.89 24.06
C LEU A 245 -1.29 -6.24 24.59
N GLY A 246 -0.29 -6.82 23.93
CA GLY A 246 0.47 -7.98 24.41
C GLY A 246 -0.37 -9.21 24.63
N GLN A 247 -0.51 -9.64 25.90
CA GLN A 247 -1.27 -10.82 26.28
C GLN A 247 -2.73 -10.52 26.70
N GLN A 248 -3.23 -9.31 26.43
CA GLN A 248 -4.65 -9.02 26.69
C GLN A 248 -5.54 -9.90 25.81
N ALA A 249 -6.67 -10.32 26.35
CA ALA A 249 -7.67 -11.05 25.57
C ALA A 249 -8.47 -10.05 24.74
N VAL A 250 -8.02 -9.81 23.52
CA VAL A 250 -8.70 -8.93 22.55
C VAL A 250 -9.57 -9.79 21.65
N ASP A 251 -10.82 -9.39 21.48
CA ASP A 251 -11.75 -10.08 20.58
C ASP A 251 -11.32 -9.85 19.13
N ASP A 252 -11.57 -10.83 18.25
CA ASP A 252 -11.29 -10.74 16.82
C ASP A 252 -11.95 -9.48 16.22
N GLU A 253 -11.20 -8.79 15.35
CA GLU A 253 -11.67 -7.57 14.68
C GLU A 253 -12.04 -6.40 15.63
N SER A 254 -11.60 -6.43 16.88
CA SER A 254 -11.85 -5.34 17.82
C SER A 254 -11.18 -4.05 17.36
N PRO A 255 -11.92 -2.92 17.26
CA PRO A 255 -11.27 -1.61 17.14
C PRO A 255 -10.52 -1.29 18.44
N VAL A 256 -9.45 -0.51 18.32
CA VAL A 256 -8.66 -0.01 19.44
C VAL A 256 -8.88 1.50 19.56
N TYR A 257 -9.22 1.96 20.73
CA TYR A 257 -9.46 3.39 21.01
C TYR A 257 -8.51 3.91 22.07
N LEU A 258 -8.11 5.16 21.94
CA LEU A 258 -7.40 5.93 22.95
C LEU A 258 -8.35 6.95 23.56
N LEU A 259 -8.54 6.88 24.86
CA LEU A 259 -9.45 7.75 25.59
C LEU A 259 -8.63 8.70 26.47
N THR A 260 -8.92 9.99 26.39
CA THR A 260 -8.37 11.04 27.25
C THR A 260 -9.40 12.11 27.52
N GLY A 261 -9.71 12.41 28.80
CA GLY A 261 -10.79 13.34 29.15
C GLY A 261 -12.10 12.97 28.43
N ASP A 262 -12.64 13.91 27.62
CA ASP A 262 -13.84 13.69 26.81
C ASP A 262 -13.54 13.26 25.36
N ALA A 263 -12.26 13.21 24.97
CA ALA A 263 -11.84 12.87 23.62
C ALA A 263 -11.59 11.36 23.47
N VAL A 264 -11.97 10.82 22.30
CA VAL A 264 -11.75 9.43 21.92
C VAL A 264 -11.18 9.40 20.52
N TYR A 265 -10.05 8.73 20.36
CA TYR A 265 -9.36 8.57 19.08
C TYR A 265 -9.28 7.10 18.71
N GLU A 266 -9.50 6.77 17.44
CA GLU A 266 -9.31 5.41 16.96
C GLU A 266 -7.86 5.18 16.54
N ALA A 267 -7.23 4.18 17.14
CA ALA A 267 -5.86 3.79 16.80
C ALA A 267 -5.83 2.77 15.66
N SER A 268 -4.80 2.84 14.83
CA SER A 268 -4.51 1.82 13.84
C SER A 268 -3.90 0.59 14.52
N PRO A 269 -4.36 -0.64 14.20
CA PRO A 269 -3.80 -1.88 14.77
C PRO A 269 -2.49 -2.26 14.08
N CYS A 270 -1.52 -1.37 14.11
CA CYS A 270 -0.25 -1.44 13.39
C CYS A 270 0.92 -1.08 14.32
N GLY A 271 2.08 -1.68 14.07
CA GLY A 271 3.31 -1.42 14.80
C GLY A 271 4.05 -2.72 15.14
N ASP A 272 5.01 -2.62 16.04
CA ASP A 272 5.77 -3.76 16.56
C ASP A 272 5.05 -4.38 17.75
N GLY A 273 4.95 -5.71 17.78
CA GLY A 273 4.39 -6.44 18.92
C GLY A 273 3.41 -7.54 18.51
N ALA A 274 2.77 -8.15 19.50
CA ALA A 274 1.79 -9.21 19.28
C ALA A 274 0.41 -8.66 18.90
N GLN A 275 0.04 -7.52 19.51
CA GLN A 275 -1.23 -6.81 19.30
C GLN A 275 -0.97 -5.30 19.34
N PRO A 276 -0.22 -4.77 18.35
CA PRO A 276 0.24 -3.38 18.39
C PRO A 276 -0.89 -2.41 18.09
N PHE A 277 -0.72 -1.17 18.56
CA PHE A 277 -1.55 -0.04 18.13
C PHE A 277 -0.69 1.22 17.96
N THR A 278 -1.11 2.09 17.04
CA THR A 278 -0.46 3.37 16.76
C THR A 278 -1.52 4.42 16.44
N ALA A 279 -1.36 5.62 16.98
CA ALA A 279 -2.21 6.76 16.69
C ALA A 279 -1.41 8.05 16.58
N TYR A 280 -1.74 8.91 15.63
CA TYR A 280 -1.24 10.28 15.54
C TYR A 280 -2.26 11.22 16.17
N LEU A 281 -1.94 11.75 17.33
CA LEU A 281 -2.82 12.55 18.18
C LEU A 281 -2.43 14.04 18.11
N PRO A 282 -3.39 14.99 18.23
CA PRO A 282 -3.09 16.41 18.24
C PRO A 282 -2.07 16.75 19.33
N GLU A 283 -1.13 17.66 19.02
CA GLU A 283 -0.07 18.07 19.95
C GLU A 283 -0.63 18.62 21.28
N GLU A 284 -1.84 19.19 21.28
CA GLU A 284 -2.53 19.70 22.48
C GLU A 284 -2.90 18.58 23.47
N ALA A 285 -2.97 17.34 23.00
CA ALA A 285 -3.26 16.18 23.85
C ALA A 285 -1.98 15.55 24.43
N ARG A 286 -0.78 15.99 24.05
CA ARG A 286 0.49 15.48 24.56
C ARG A 286 0.60 15.68 26.07
N GLY A 287 1.06 14.65 26.77
CA GLY A 287 1.22 14.63 28.22
C GLY A 287 -0.09 14.53 29.01
N GLN A 288 -1.21 14.30 28.35
CA GLN A 288 -2.46 13.92 29.04
C GLN A 288 -2.43 12.43 29.44
N GLU A 289 -3.25 12.08 30.42
CA GLU A 289 -3.44 10.68 30.77
C GLU A 289 -4.33 9.99 29.73
N PHE A 290 -3.85 8.87 29.18
CA PHE A 290 -4.58 8.06 28.23
C PHE A 290 -4.93 6.69 28.81
N CYS A 291 -6.08 6.16 28.37
CA CYS A 291 -6.43 4.76 28.49
C CYS A 291 -6.58 4.17 27.09
N VAL A 292 -6.17 2.92 26.89
CA VAL A 292 -6.48 2.17 25.68
C VAL A 292 -7.70 1.30 25.92
N ALA A 293 -8.68 1.34 24.99
CA ALA A 293 -9.92 0.56 25.08
C ALA A 293 -10.09 -0.36 23.87
N PHE A 294 -10.58 -1.56 24.13
CA PHE A 294 -10.81 -2.62 23.15
C PHE A 294 -11.88 -3.60 23.62
N MET A 295 -12.42 -4.41 22.70
CA MET A 295 -13.39 -5.45 23.04
C MET A 295 -12.68 -6.67 23.66
N SER A 296 -13.21 -7.17 24.74
CA SER A 296 -12.73 -8.38 25.42
C SER A 296 -13.91 -9.18 25.97
N GLY A 297 -14.13 -10.38 25.45
CA GLY A 297 -15.26 -11.21 25.83
C GLY A 297 -16.63 -10.59 25.54
N GLY A 298 -16.73 -9.80 24.48
CA GLY A 298 -17.95 -9.09 24.05
C GLY A 298 -18.23 -7.80 24.81
N GLU A 299 -17.32 -7.33 25.67
CA GLU A 299 -17.45 -6.07 26.42
C GLU A 299 -16.32 -5.12 26.08
N MET A 300 -16.61 -3.81 26.00
CA MET A 300 -15.60 -2.76 25.84
C MET A 300 -14.92 -2.50 27.19
N ILE A 301 -13.65 -2.82 27.28
CA ILE A 301 -12.83 -2.57 28.50
C ILE A 301 -11.75 -1.53 28.24
N SER A 302 -11.23 -0.88 29.27
CA SER A 302 -10.09 0.01 29.19
C SER A 302 -8.97 -0.39 30.13
N CYS A 303 -7.73 -0.09 29.69
CA CYS A 303 -6.51 -0.22 30.49
C CYS A 303 -5.80 1.12 30.52
N ALA A 304 -5.25 1.50 31.68
CA ALA A 304 -4.43 2.72 31.78
C ALA A 304 -3.13 2.53 30.98
N LEU A 305 -2.65 3.58 30.29
CA LEU A 305 -1.34 3.56 29.66
C LEU A 305 -0.24 3.90 30.67
N THR A 306 0.90 3.24 30.51
CA THR A 306 2.13 3.49 31.29
C THR A 306 3.33 3.58 30.36
N ASP A 307 4.37 4.30 30.78
CA ASP A 307 5.66 4.37 30.09
C ASP A 307 6.38 3.01 30.03
#